data_6a088e67a1450d9a9bfa5ca545c77cb8
#
_entry.id   6a088e67a1450d9a9bfa5ca545c77cb8
#
_cell.length_a   1.000
_cell.length_b   1.000
_cell.length_c   1.000
_cell.angle_alpha   90.00
_cell.angle_beta   90.00
_cell.angle_gamma   90.00
#
_symmetry.space_group_name_H-M   'P 1'
#
loop_
_entity.id
_entity.type
_entity.pdbx_description
1 polymer ?
#
loop_
_entity_poly.entity_id
_entity_poly.type
_entity_poly.pdbx_seq_one_letter_code
_entity_poly.pdbx_strand_id
1 'polypeptide(L)'
;MGAGLGKREVLFQRLRPTQKRMMTGRLILGDQLHMGHSWYQQVDPSIRYFLIEAHEEQTYAPQHRQKMLGFLAAMRRFAAWLESKGHAVTYVPIGEGVQDLATYVATALKAGTVHRWEMQEPDEYRLDAALRPLMANVVSSEHFMTERAHVANFFAGKKTYLMESFYRDQRKKTGILMDGQLPHGGAWNYDAENRKPWPAKQPIPPAYTFSHDLRALDAELDEVGLPKWGRSAAEAFPWPLDRSEALEAWNFFIEHLLPSFGPYQDALVDHAPFLYHARISFALNTKMLSPLELVESVEAAYRAGHVSLSSAEGFIRQVMGWREYVRGIYWAQMPEYATLNALAHHRPMPDWFYTGETKMRCVSQAIGQSLQHSYAHHIQRLMVTGNIALLLGLNPDSVDAWYLGIYLDAIEWVEMPNTRGMSQFADGGIMGSKPYVSSGAYIHKMSNHCSGCAYSVQDKDGPHSCPFNALYWEFHHRHREHLARNPRIGMVYRTWDKFTPERQHALLERAAWLHEHVEEL
;
A
#
# COMPACT_ATOMS: atom_id res chain seq x y z
N MET A 1 -11.00 -36.18 -21.30
CA MET A 1 -11.77 -35.53 -20.22
C MET A 1 -11.94 -36.54 -19.09
N GLY A 2 -11.02 -36.66 -18.16
CA GLY A 2 -11.07 -37.72 -17.13
C GLY A 2 -10.10 -37.57 -15.95
N ALA A 3 -9.24 -36.53 -15.94
CA ALA A 3 -8.18 -36.42 -14.92
C ALA A 3 -8.47 -35.42 -13.78
N GLY A 4 -9.51 -34.59 -13.88
CA GLY A 4 -9.78 -33.51 -12.92
C GLY A 4 -10.62 -33.90 -11.68
N LEU A 5 -11.39 -34.96 -11.75
CA LEU A 5 -12.27 -35.40 -10.66
C LEU A 5 -11.51 -36.18 -9.56
N GLY A 6 -10.46 -36.91 -9.94
CA GLY A 6 -9.71 -37.72 -8.98
C GLY A 6 -8.90 -36.94 -7.93
N LYS A 7 -8.34 -35.80 -8.31
CA LYS A 7 -7.53 -34.96 -7.37
C LYS A 7 -8.40 -34.24 -6.32
N ARG A 8 -9.61 -33.81 -6.69
CA ARG A 8 -10.54 -33.14 -5.75
C ARG A 8 -11.05 -34.07 -4.66
N GLU A 9 -11.33 -35.34 -5.00
CA GLU A 9 -11.74 -36.34 -4.00
C GLU A 9 -10.63 -36.69 -3.00
N VAL A 10 -9.38 -36.73 -3.46
CA VAL A 10 -8.22 -37.05 -2.60
C VAL A 10 -7.96 -35.96 -1.54
N LEU A 11 -8.16 -34.68 -1.87
CA LEU A 11 -7.97 -33.60 -0.89
C LEU A 11 -8.94 -33.67 0.28
N PHE A 12 -10.21 -34.05 0.03
CA PHE A 12 -11.23 -34.20 1.08
C PHE A 12 -11.19 -35.57 1.76
N GLN A 13 -10.64 -36.61 1.13
CA GLN A 13 -10.48 -37.92 1.78
C GLN A 13 -9.44 -37.91 2.92
N ARG A 14 -8.45 -37.01 2.89
CA ARG A 14 -7.48 -36.84 3.99
C ARG A 14 -8.11 -36.25 5.26
N LEU A 15 -9.33 -35.70 5.18
CA LEU A 15 -10.06 -35.08 6.28
C LEU A 15 -11.10 -36.00 6.93
N ARG A 16 -11.04 -37.33 6.72
CA ARG A 16 -12.01 -38.25 7.35
C ARG A 16 -11.88 -38.25 8.87
N PRO A 17 -12.90 -37.84 9.62
CA PRO A 17 -12.87 -37.83 11.08
C PRO A 17 -12.91 -39.26 11.62
N THR A 18 -11.96 -39.61 12.49
CA THR A 18 -11.96 -40.87 13.25
C THR A 18 -12.91 -40.84 14.44
N GLN A 19 -13.58 -39.72 14.72
CA GLN A 19 -14.68 -39.58 15.70
C GLN A 19 -15.60 -38.42 15.33
N LYS A 20 -16.90 -38.51 15.59
CA LYS A 20 -17.97 -37.52 15.38
C LYS A 20 -17.83 -36.25 16.26
N ARG A 21 -16.66 -35.63 16.40
CA ARG A 21 -16.57 -34.25 16.93
C ARG A 21 -16.87 -33.27 15.80
N MET A 22 -17.81 -32.37 16.06
CA MET A 22 -18.09 -31.27 15.13
C MET A 22 -16.85 -30.38 14.98
N MET A 23 -16.19 -30.44 13.83
CA MET A 23 -14.98 -29.66 13.55
C MET A 23 -15.35 -28.23 13.15
N THR A 24 -14.77 -27.25 13.82
CA THR A 24 -14.79 -25.84 13.42
C THR A 24 -13.56 -25.53 12.58
N GLY A 25 -13.76 -25.06 11.35
CA GLY A 25 -12.70 -24.51 10.53
C GLY A 25 -12.51 -23.02 10.84
N ARG A 26 -11.29 -22.59 11.06
CA ARG A 26 -10.90 -21.18 11.12
C ARG A 26 -10.08 -20.82 9.90
N LEU A 27 -10.63 -19.98 9.02
CA LEU A 27 -9.94 -19.51 7.83
C LEU A 27 -9.01 -18.36 8.22
N ILE A 28 -7.74 -18.45 7.81
CA ILE A 28 -6.73 -17.41 7.95
C ILE A 28 -6.35 -16.94 6.55
N LEU A 29 -6.52 -15.65 6.28
CA LEU A 29 -6.14 -15.01 5.02
C LEU A 29 -4.63 -14.67 5.00
N GLY A 30 -4.09 -14.44 3.80
CA GLY A 30 -2.66 -14.17 3.61
C GLY A 30 -2.14 -12.91 4.32
N ASP A 31 -3.02 -11.99 4.66
CA ASP A 31 -2.72 -10.76 5.41
C ASP A 31 -3.04 -10.87 6.92
N GLN A 32 -3.38 -12.06 7.45
CA GLN A 32 -3.81 -12.26 8.85
C GLN A 32 -2.79 -13.05 9.69
N LEU A 33 -1.50 -12.71 9.56
CA LEU A 33 -0.39 -13.44 10.17
C LEU A 33 -0.02 -12.89 11.57
N HIS A 34 -1.04 -12.56 12.38
CA HIS A 34 -0.90 -11.94 13.70
C HIS A 34 -0.69 -13.00 14.79
N MET A 35 0.56 -13.30 15.14
CA MET A 35 0.90 -14.31 16.15
C MET A 35 0.34 -14.02 17.56
N GLY A 36 0.01 -12.76 17.88
CA GLY A 36 -0.56 -12.36 19.17
C GLY A 36 -2.09 -12.46 19.28
N HIS A 37 -2.79 -12.86 18.20
CA HIS A 37 -4.24 -12.92 18.19
C HIS A 37 -4.79 -13.93 19.21
N SER A 38 -5.91 -13.60 19.86
CA SER A 38 -6.53 -14.39 20.92
C SER A 38 -6.85 -15.84 20.51
N TRP A 39 -7.07 -16.10 19.23
CA TRP A 39 -7.32 -17.45 18.69
C TRP A 39 -6.20 -18.45 18.96
N TYR A 40 -4.97 -17.99 19.13
CA TYR A 40 -3.79 -18.86 19.24
C TYR A 40 -3.29 -19.05 20.66
N GLN A 41 -3.98 -18.48 21.66
CA GLN A 41 -3.57 -18.57 23.07
C GLN A 41 -3.81 -19.95 23.67
N GLN A 42 -4.80 -20.69 23.15
CA GLN A 42 -5.16 -22.02 23.66
C GLN A 42 -5.38 -23.01 22.51
N VAL A 43 -4.86 -24.20 22.65
CA VAL A 43 -5.09 -25.29 21.70
C VAL A 43 -6.44 -25.94 21.98
N ASP A 44 -7.32 -25.96 20.98
CA ASP A 44 -8.63 -26.66 21.02
C ASP A 44 -8.65 -27.73 19.93
N PRO A 45 -8.76 -29.03 20.31
CA PRO A 45 -8.78 -30.13 19.34
C PRO A 45 -10.03 -30.18 18.45
N SER A 46 -11.06 -29.36 18.74
CA SER A 46 -12.25 -29.22 17.88
C SER A 46 -12.07 -28.16 16.80
N ILE A 47 -10.98 -27.38 16.86
CA ILE A 47 -10.66 -26.30 15.91
C ILE A 47 -9.54 -26.74 14.97
N ARG A 48 -9.70 -26.46 13.70
CA ARG A 48 -8.65 -26.59 12.68
C ARG A 48 -8.48 -25.29 11.93
N TYR A 49 -7.24 -24.82 11.82
CA TYR A 49 -6.89 -23.64 11.07
C TYR A 49 -6.60 -23.99 9.61
N PHE A 50 -7.10 -23.17 8.70
CA PHE A 50 -6.93 -23.36 7.26
C PHE A 50 -6.22 -22.15 6.68
N LEU A 51 -5.11 -22.38 6.01
CA LEU A 51 -4.41 -21.42 5.16
C LEU A 51 -4.42 -21.98 3.74
N ILE A 52 -4.90 -21.20 2.78
CA ILE A 52 -5.18 -21.68 1.43
C ILE A 52 -4.55 -20.70 0.43
N GLU A 53 -3.64 -21.21 -0.39
CA GLU A 53 -3.07 -20.48 -1.51
C GLU A 53 -4.03 -20.58 -2.71
N ALA A 54 -5.02 -19.66 -2.78
CA ALA A 54 -5.98 -19.65 -3.87
C ALA A 54 -5.43 -18.91 -5.10
N HIS A 55 -5.75 -19.41 -6.30
CA HIS A 55 -5.28 -18.85 -7.56
C HIS A 55 -5.81 -17.42 -7.79
N GLU A 56 -7.09 -17.16 -7.47
CA GLU A 56 -7.70 -15.84 -7.59
C GLU A 56 -6.94 -14.78 -6.79
N GLU A 57 -6.45 -15.11 -5.58
CA GLU A 57 -5.69 -14.18 -4.75
C GLU A 57 -4.34 -13.76 -5.38
N GLN A 58 -3.87 -14.50 -6.39
CA GLN A 58 -2.65 -14.19 -7.14
C GLN A 58 -2.94 -13.50 -8.49
N THR A 59 -4.21 -13.43 -8.92
CA THR A 59 -4.57 -13.03 -10.30
C THR A 59 -5.69 -12.00 -10.40
N TYR A 60 -6.34 -11.58 -9.32
CA TYR A 60 -7.40 -10.55 -9.34
C TYR A 60 -6.89 -9.16 -9.77
N ALA A 61 -5.58 -8.93 -9.67
CA ALA A 61 -4.84 -7.85 -10.32
C ALA A 61 -3.53 -8.40 -10.87
N PRO A 62 -2.90 -7.78 -11.89
CA PRO A 62 -1.55 -8.16 -12.31
C PRO A 62 -0.58 -7.99 -11.13
N GLN A 63 0.04 -9.07 -10.64
CA GLN A 63 0.86 -9.00 -9.43
C GLN A 63 2.35 -9.16 -9.71
N HIS A 64 3.16 -8.36 -9.01
CA HIS A 64 4.61 -8.47 -9.01
C HIS A 64 5.05 -9.80 -8.38
N ARG A 65 6.05 -10.47 -9.01
CA ARG A 65 6.50 -11.79 -8.56
C ARG A 65 6.97 -11.82 -7.10
N GLN A 66 7.66 -10.78 -6.63
CA GLN A 66 8.04 -10.69 -5.21
C GLN A 66 6.84 -10.60 -4.26
N LYS A 67 5.73 -10.01 -4.69
CA LYS A 67 4.52 -9.94 -3.87
C LYS A 67 3.93 -11.34 -3.66
N MET A 68 3.77 -12.12 -4.72
CA MET A 68 3.32 -13.52 -4.62
C MET A 68 4.25 -14.33 -3.71
N LEU A 69 5.56 -14.26 -3.95
CA LEU A 69 6.57 -14.97 -3.14
C LEU A 69 6.51 -14.57 -1.66
N GLY A 70 6.42 -13.26 -1.37
CA GLY A 70 6.39 -12.75 0.00
C GLY A 70 5.16 -13.23 0.78
N PHE A 71 3.97 -13.10 0.20
CA PHE A 71 2.73 -13.55 0.85
C PHE A 71 2.71 -15.05 1.08
N LEU A 72 3.01 -15.85 0.05
CA LEU A 72 2.93 -17.31 0.16
C LEU A 72 4.02 -17.87 1.10
N ALA A 73 5.25 -17.35 1.03
CA ALA A 73 6.31 -17.76 1.96
C ALA A 73 5.97 -17.40 3.41
N ALA A 74 5.41 -16.21 3.65
CA ALA A 74 4.99 -15.80 4.99
C ALA A 74 3.81 -16.66 5.52
N MET A 75 2.83 -17.00 4.67
CA MET A 75 1.75 -17.91 5.02
C MET A 75 2.29 -19.30 5.41
N ARG A 76 3.25 -19.85 4.65
CA ARG A 76 3.88 -21.15 4.95
C ARG A 76 4.59 -21.13 6.30
N ARG A 77 5.35 -20.06 6.59
CA ARG A 77 6.01 -19.89 7.90
C ARG A 77 5.00 -19.76 9.05
N PHE A 78 3.92 -19.02 8.83
CA PHE A 78 2.88 -18.88 9.85
C PHE A 78 2.16 -20.19 10.14
N ALA A 79 1.86 -21.00 9.12
CA ALA A 79 1.29 -22.33 9.28
C ALA A 79 2.22 -23.25 10.11
N ALA A 80 3.51 -23.28 9.79
CA ALA A 80 4.51 -24.02 10.55
C ALA A 80 4.62 -23.53 12.01
N TRP A 81 4.51 -22.22 12.23
CA TRP A 81 4.46 -21.66 13.59
C TRP A 81 3.22 -22.16 14.36
N LEU A 82 2.03 -22.15 13.77
CA LEU A 82 0.81 -22.67 14.41
C LEU A 82 0.96 -24.14 14.78
N GLU A 83 1.51 -24.96 13.87
CA GLU A 83 1.78 -26.37 14.15
C GLU A 83 2.78 -26.55 15.30
N SER A 84 3.83 -25.72 15.35
CA SER A 84 4.82 -25.74 16.45
C SER A 84 4.22 -25.39 17.81
N LYS A 85 3.08 -24.68 17.83
CA LYS A 85 2.29 -24.38 19.04
C LYS A 85 1.26 -25.46 19.37
N GLY A 86 1.18 -26.52 18.58
CA GLY A 86 0.26 -27.67 18.79
C GLY A 86 -1.13 -27.47 18.18
N HIS A 87 -1.36 -26.43 17.38
CA HIS A 87 -2.63 -26.25 16.69
C HIS A 87 -2.77 -27.19 15.51
N ALA A 88 -4.01 -27.68 15.27
CA ALA A 88 -4.30 -28.45 14.07
C ALA A 88 -4.42 -27.53 12.86
N VAL A 89 -3.55 -27.72 11.86
CA VAL A 89 -3.50 -26.90 10.65
C VAL A 89 -3.82 -27.75 9.42
N THR A 90 -4.48 -27.17 8.45
CA THR A 90 -4.57 -27.64 7.06
C THR A 90 -4.00 -26.53 6.19
N TYR A 91 -2.85 -26.79 5.61
CA TYR A 91 -2.26 -25.93 4.61
C TYR A 91 -2.55 -26.48 3.21
N VAL A 92 -3.06 -25.62 2.32
CA VAL A 92 -3.40 -25.97 0.94
C VAL A 92 -2.50 -25.13 0.01
N PRO A 93 -1.42 -25.74 -0.56
CA PRO A 93 -0.50 -25.02 -1.44
C PRO A 93 -1.13 -24.72 -2.80
N ILE A 94 -0.56 -23.76 -3.53
CA ILE A 94 -1.07 -23.29 -4.82
C ILE A 94 -1.19 -24.41 -5.87
N GLY A 95 -0.31 -25.41 -5.83
CA GLY A 95 -0.32 -26.56 -6.72
C GLY A 95 -1.54 -27.49 -6.60
N GLU A 96 -2.29 -27.39 -5.50
CA GLU A 96 -3.55 -28.15 -5.33
C GLU A 96 -4.72 -27.58 -6.16
N GLY A 97 -4.54 -26.43 -6.81
CA GLY A 97 -5.46 -25.90 -7.82
C GLY A 97 -6.76 -25.31 -7.25
N VAL A 98 -6.77 -24.81 -6.02
CA VAL A 98 -7.90 -24.07 -5.47
C VAL A 98 -8.05 -22.75 -6.21
N GLN A 99 -9.20 -22.53 -6.85
CA GLN A 99 -9.42 -21.32 -7.64
C GLN A 99 -9.74 -20.12 -6.74
N ASP A 100 -10.73 -20.24 -5.85
CA ASP A 100 -11.16 -19.19 -4.94
C ASP A 100 -11.52 -19.75 -3.54
N LEU A 101 -11.45 -18.87 -2.55
CA LEU A 101 -11.65 -19.21 -1.14
C LEU A 101 -13.11 -19.54 -0.83
N ALA A 102 -14.08 -18.80 -1.41
CA ALA A 102 -15.49 -18.98 -1.12
C ALA A 102 -16.00 -20.34 -1.61
N THR A 103 -15.60 -20.75 -2.81
CA THR A 103 -15.92 -22.08 -3.36
C THR A 103 -15.30 -23.20 -2.51
N TYR A 104 -14.05 -23.03 -2.04
CA TYR A 104 -13.43 -24.01 -1.14
C TYR A 104 -14.22 -24.16 0.15
N VAL A 105 -14.53 -23.06 0.84
CA VAL A 105 -15.32 -23.03 2.08
C VAL A 105 -16.69 -23.65 1.90
N ALA A 106 -17.43 -23.27 0.85
CA ALA A 106 -18.75 -23.81 0.55
C ALA A 106 -18.71 -25.32 0.27
N THR A 107 -17.69 -25.78 -0.46
CA THR A 107 -17.50 -27.19 -0.78
C THR A 107 -17.21 -28.02 0.47
N ALA A 108 -16.36 -27.52 1.37
CA ALA A 108 -16.05 -28.19 2.63
C ALA A 108 -17.27 -28.29 3.55
N LEU A 109 -18.11 -27.24 3.61
CA LEU A 109 -19.40 -27.30 4.33
C LEU A 109 -20.34 -28.36 3.75
N LYS A 110 -20.53 -28.37 2.43
CA LYS A 110 -21.39 -29.33 1.74
C LYS A 110 -20.91 -30.75 1.90
N ALA A 111 -19.62 -31.00 1.92
CA ALA A 111 -19.01 -32.31 2.12
C ALA A 111 -19.06 -32.76 3.59
N GLY A 112 -19.41 -31.90 4.54
CA GLY A 112 -19.40 -32.18 5.97
C GLY A 112 -18.00 -32.42 6.56
N THR A 113 -16.94 -32.03 5.85
CA THR A 113 -15.56 -32.12 6.34
C THR A 113 -15.26 -31.04 7.36
N VAL A 114 -15.91 -29.88 7.24
CA VAL A 114 -15.99 -28.81 8.24
C VAL A 114 -17.45 -28.53 8.52
N HIS A 115 -17.84 -28.49 9.80
CA HIS A 115 -19.24 -28.31 10.19
C HIS A 115 -19.66 -26.84 10.27
N ARG A 116 -18.73 -25.97 10.62
CA ARG A 116 -18.91 -24.52 10.63
C ARG A 116 -17.58 -23.82 10.39
N TRP A 117 -17.63 -22.64 9.78
CA TRP A 117 -16.46 -21.80 9.55
C TRP A 117 -16.51 -20.55 10.41
N GLU A 118 -15.33 -20.13 10.85
CA GLU A 118 -15.07 -18.85 11.51
C GLU A 118 -13.93 -18.14 10.77
N MET A 119 -13.94 -16.81 10.74
CA MET A 119 -12.83 -16.01 10.20
C MET A 119 -12.58 -14.77 11.05
N GLN A 120 -11.39 -14.20 10.93
CA GLN A 120 -11.13 -12.82 11.32
C GLN A 120 -11.72 -11.89 10.26
N GLU A 121 -12.08 -10.65 10.63
CA GLU A 121 -12.54 -9.66 9.66
C GLU A 121 -11.53 -9.50 8.51
N PRO A 122 -11.92 -9.78 7.25
CA PRO A 122 -11.08 -9.50 6.09
C PRO A 122 -10.80 -8.01 5.97
N ASP A 123 -9.63 -7.63 5.48
CA ASP A 123 -9.32 -6.22 5.26
C ASP A 123 -9.77 -5.73 3.87
N GLU A 124 -10.11 -6.63 2.96
CA GLU A 124 -10.63 -6.30 1.63
C GLU A 124 -12.13 -6.55 1.53
N TYR A 125 -12.85 -5.57 0.97
CA TYR A 125 -14.32 -5.62 0.81
C TYR A 125 -14.77 -6.81 -0.02
N ARG A 126 -14.06 -7.15 -1.13
CA ARG A 126 -14.40 -8.29 -1.97
C ARG A 126 -14.37 -9.61 -1.21
N LEU A 127 -13.37 -9.82 -0.36
CA LEU A 127 -13.26 -11.03 0.49
C LEU A 127 -14.31 -11.03 1.60
N ASP A 128 -14.56 -9.88 2.22
CA ASP A 128 -15.60 -9.76 3.25
C ASP A 128 -16.98 -10.08 2.66
N ALA A 129 -17.31 -9.53 1.50
CA ALA A 129 -18.59 -9.77 0.83
C ALA A 129 -18.76 -11.24 0.37
N ALA A 130 -17.70 -11.87 -0.13
CA ALA A 130 -17.75 -13.26 -0.60
C ALA A 130 -17.79 -14.29 0.53
N LEU A 131 -17.02 -14.06 1.61
CA LEU A 131 -16.82 -15.05 2.66
C LEU A 131 -17.80 -14.89 3.83
N ARG A 132 -18.16 -13.68 4.22
CA ARG A 132 -19.03 -13.43 5.40
C ARG A 132 -20.34 -14.24 5.41
N PRO A 133 -21.06 -14.40 4.28
CA PRO A 133 -22.28 -15.21 4.26
C PRO A 133 -22.07 -16.71 4.57
N LEU A 134 -20.84 -17.20 4.45
CA LEU A 134 -20.46 -18.60 4.68
C LEU A 134 -19.96 -18.86 6.10
N MET A 135 -19.77 -17.81 6.90
CA MET A 135 -19.18 -17.88 8.23
C MET A 135 -20.24 -17.94 9.32
N ALA A 136 -20.05 -18.83 10.27
CA ALA A 136 -20.86 -18.89 11.50
C ALA A 136 -20.48 -17.78 12.49
N ASN A 137 -19.22 -17.32 12.44
CA ASN A 137 -18.73 -16.25 13.28
C ASN A 137 -17.60 -15.47 12.58
N VAL A 138 -17.57 -14.15 12.79
CA VAL A 138 -16.52 -13.26 12.32
C VAL A 138 -16.05 -12.44 13.50
N VAL A 139 -14.75 -12.50 13.79
CA VAL A 139 -14.13 -11.81 14.92
C VAL A 139 -13.22 -10.68 14.45
N SER A 140 -12.91 -9.73 15.34
CA SER A 140 -11.92 -8.69 15.06
C SER A 140 -10.55 -9.30 14.73
N SER A 141 -9.78 -8.65 13.86
CA SER A 141 -8.37 -9.02 13.60
C SER A 141 -7.42 -8.68 14.76
N GLU A 142 -7.90 -7.95 15.77
CA GLU A 142 -7.13 -7.48 16.94
C GLU A 142 -5.83 -6.70 16.60
N HIS A 143 -5.77 -6.15 15.38
CA HIS A 143 -4.54 -5.55 14.87
C HIS A 143 -4.59 -4.02 14.81
N PHE A 144 -5.73 -3.45 14.40
CA PHE A 144 -5.85 -2.01 14.20
C PHE A 144 -6.08 -1.27 15.51
N MET A 145 -5.65 -0.01 15.55
CA MET A 145 -5.87 0.87 16.71
C MET A 145 -7.31 1.36 16.82
N THR A 146 -8.09 1.27 15.73
CA THR A 146 -9.49 1.69 15.66
C THR A 146 -10.38 0.61 15.10
N GLU A 147 -11.65 0.62 15.50
CA GLU A 147 -12.67 -0.25 14.90
C GLU A 147 -12.97 0.17 13.48
N ARG A 148 -13.44 -0.78 12.65
CA ARG A 148 -13.77 -0.58 11.22
C ARG A 148 -14.72 0.61 10.99
N ALA A 149 -15.76 0.77 11.81
CA ALA A 149 -16.74 1.83 11.70
C ALA A 149 -16.31 3.18 12.34
N HIS A 150 -15.12 3.24 12.96
CA HIS A 150 -14.72 4.40 13.75
C HIS A 150 -14.71 5.71 12.96
N VAL A 151 -14.10 5.72 11.77
CA VAL A 151 -13.99 6.93 10.93
C VAL A 151 -15.37 7.37 10.42
N ALA A 152 -16.23 6.43 10.00
CA ALA A 152 -17.60 6.74 9.60
C ALA A 152 -18.37 7.42 10.73
N ASN A 153 -18.29 6.89 11.95
CA ASN A 153 -18.94 7.44 13.14
C ASN A 153 -18.35 8.81 13.55
N PHE A 154 -17.03 8.96 13.51
CA PHE A 154 -16.33 10.20 13.87
C PHE A 154 -16.69 11.36 12.95
N PHE A 155 -16.90 11.09 11.67
CA PHE A 155 -17.27 12.08 10.68
C PHE A 155 -18.77 12.13 10.34
N ALA A 156 -19.60 11.40 11.07
CA ALA A 156 -21.05 11.40 10.84
C ALA A 156 -21.62 12.84 10.86
N GLY A 157 -22.35 13.22 9.81
CA GLY A 157 -22.91 14.55 9.62
C GLY A 157 -21.91 15.66 9.25
N LYS A 158 -20.63 15.37 9.10
CA LYS A 158 -19.62 16.34 8.66
C LYS A 158 -19.53 16.36 7.12
N LYS A 159 -19.37 17.55 6.54
CA LYS A 159 -19.23 17.71 5.08
C LYS A 159 -17.85 17.29 4.55
N THR A 160 -16.84 17.27 5.39
CA THR A 160 -15.45 16.99 5.00
C THR A 160 -14.80 16.07 6.00
N TYR A 161 -14.02 15.14 5.49
CA TYR A 161 -13.16 14.27 6.26
C TYR A 161 -11.79 14.93 6.36
N LEU A 162 -11.32 15.19 7.59
CA LEU A 162 -10.02 15.83 7.84
C LEU A 162 -9.15 14.92 8.70
N MET A 163 -8.12 14.34 8.12
CA MET A 163 -7.19 13.45 8.80
C MET A 163 -6.58 14.09 10.07
N GLU A 164 -6.21 15.36 10.01
CA GLU A 164 -5.69 16.10 11.17
C GLU A 164 -6.66 16.11 12.37
N SER A 165 -7.97 16.22 12.13
CA SER A 165 -8.98 16.18 13.19
C SER A 165 -9.09 14.79 13.82
N PHE A 166 -9.04 13.76 12.99
CA PHE A 166 -9.03 12.37 13.41
C PHE A 166 -7.76 12.04 14.21
N TYR A 167 -6.58 12.42 13.71
CA TYR A 167 -5.29 12.18 14.35
C TYR A 167 -5.22 12.83 15.76
N ARG A 168 -5.71 14.07 15.90
CA ARG A 168 -5.80 14.74 17.21
C ARG A 168 -6.70 13.99 18.19
N ASP A 169 -7.81 13.46 17.71
CA ASP A 169 -8.71 12.63 18.52
C ASP A 169 -8.01 11.36 18.99
N GLN A 170 -7.30 10.67 18.08
CA GLN A 170 -6.55 9.46 18.42
C GLN A 170 -5.44 9.72 19.43
N ARG A 171 -4.66 10.78 19.26
CA ARG A 171 -3.62 11.16 20.25
C ARG A 171 -4.22 11.42 21.63
N LYS A 172 -5.35 12.12 21.72
CA LYS A 172 -6.03 12.37 23.00
C LYS A 172 -6.54 11.09 23.65
N LYS A 173 -7.02 10.12 22.88
CA LYS A 173 -7.53 8.83 23.38
C LYS A 173 -6.41 7.91 23.87
N THR A 174 -5.30 7.88 23.16
CA THR A 174 -4.17 6.98 23.46
C THR A 174 -3.15 7.59 24.43
N GLY A 175 -3.11 8.92 24.55
CA GLY A 175 -2.09 9.62 25.31
C GLY A 175 -0.75 9.76 24.60
N ILE A 176 -0.59 9.23 23.40
CA ILE A 176 0.67 9.24 22.63
C ILE A 176 1.08 10.66 22.25
N LEU A 177 2.32 11.05 22.60
CA LEU A 177 2.89 12.39 22.46
C LEU A 177 1.98 13.48 23.05
N MET A 178 1.34 13.20 24.20
CA MET A 178 0.48 14.16 24.91
C MET A 178 1.03 14.52 26.28
N ASP A 179 0.75 15.76 26.71
CA ASP A 179 0.92 16.26 28.06
C ASP A 179 -0.48 16.62 28.56
N GLY A 180 -1.17 15.66 29.18
CA GLY A 180 -2.58 15.78 29.53
C GLY A 180 -3.46 15.96 28.27
N GLN A 181 -4.09 17.12 28.12
CA GLN A 181 -4.95 17.42 26.95
C GLN A 181 -4.23 18.20 25.85
N LEU A 182 -2.98 18.57 26.04
CA LEU A 182 -2.19 19.34 25.09
C LEU A 182 -1.20 18.44 24.34
N PRO A 183 -0.91 18.73 23.07
CA PRO A 183 0.12 17.99 22.34
C PRO A 183 1.49 18.29 22.94
N HIS A 184 2.29 17.24 23.15
CA HIS A 184 3.65 17.40 23.63
C HIS A 184 4.45 18.29 22.66
N GLY A 185 5.24 19.22 23.20
CA GLY A 185 5.96 20.23 22.41
C GLY A 185 5.10 21.38 21.87
N GLY A 186 3.81 21.45 22.21
CA GLY A 186 2.91 22.56 21.91
C GLY A 186 2.31 22.59 20.50
N ALA A 187 2.73 21.71 19.58
CA ALA A 187 2.20 21.64 18.22
C ALA A 187 1.61 20.26 17.91
N TRP A 188 0.58 20.23 17.06
CA TRP A 188 -0.06 18.99 16.62
C TRP A 188 0.69 18.25 15.52
N ASN A 189 1.49 18.95 14.72
CA ASN A 189 2.38 18.35 13.72
C ASN A 189 3.65 19.17 13.54
N TYR A 190 4.70 18.52 13.04
CA TYR A 190 6.02 19.09 12.76
C TYR A 190 6.43 18.90 11.30
N ASP A 191 5.48 18.77 10.41
CA ASP A 191 5.66 18.47 8.98
C ASP A 191 6.58 19.47 8.24
N ALA A 192 6.55 20.73 8.67
CA ALA A 192 7.39 21.77 8.08
C ALA A 192 8.91 21.53 8.28
N GLU A 193 9.28 20.78 9.33
CA GLU A 193 10.67 20.44 9.65
C GLU A 193 11.16 19.20 8.84
N ASN A 194 10.22 18.43 8.28
CA ASN A 194 10.43 17.09 7.72
C ASN A 194 10.50 17.05 6.18
N ARG A 195 10.83 18.18 5.50
CA ARG A 195 10.82 18.27 4.03
C ARG A 195 12.11 18.85 3.48
N LYS A 196 13.24 18.33 3.96
CA LYS A 196 14.57 18.77 3.49
C LYS A 196 14.96 18.00 2.24
N PRO A 197 15.54 18.68 1.23
CA PRO A 197 16.16 17.98 0.11
C PRO A 197 17.38 17.21 0.59
N TRP A 198 17.78 16.17 -0.15
CA TRP A 198 18.96 15.38 0.17
C TRP A 198 20.23 16.21 -0.04
N PRO A 199 21.12 16.33 0.96
CA PRO A 199 22.37 17.03 0.80
C PRO A 199 23.33 16.21 -0.08
N ALA A 200 23.99 16.83 -1.05
CA ALA A 200 24.87 16.13 -2.01
C ALA A 200 26.00 15.30 -1.38
N LYS A 201 26.43 15.66 -0.17
CA LYS A 201 27.50 14.96 0.57
C LYS A 201 26.98 13.97 1.63
N GLN A 202 25.66 13.85 1.79
CA GLN A 202 25.05 12.93 2.74
C GLN A 202 25.25 11.50 2.25
N PRO A 203 25.89 10.59 3.04
CA PRO A 203 26.02 9.20 2.66
C PRO A 203 24.66 8.52 2.64
N ILE A 204 24.46 7.63 1.67
CA ILE A 204 23.25 6.80 1.61
C ILE A 204 23.32 5.78 2.75
N PRO A 205 22.28 5.71 3.60
CA PRO A 205 22.28 4.75 4.69
C PRO A 205 22.21 3.31 4.17
N PRO A 206 22.81 2.34 4.88
CA PRO A 206 22.69 0.95 4.51
C PRO A 206 21.25 0.47 4.66
N ALA A 207 20.81 -0.37 3.72
CA ALA A 207 19.52 -1.05 3.83
C ALA A 207 19.66 -2.31 4.68
N TYR A 208 18.74 -2.52 5.62
CA TYR A 208 18.63 -3.80 6.32
C TYR A 208 17.83 -4.78 5.47
N THR A 209 18.44 -5.87 5.01
CA THR A 209 17.80 -6.84 4.10
C THR A 209 18.07 -8.27 4.55
N PHE A 210 17.15 -9.16 4.19
CA PHE A 210 17.27 -10.60 4.38
C PHE A 210 17.78 -11.28 3.09
N SER A 211 18.02 -12.58 3.16
CA SER A 211 18.43 -13.38 2.01
C SER A 211 17.79 -14.76 2.11
N HIS A 212 16.55 -14.89 1.64
CA HIS A 212 15.84 -16.16 1.65
C HIS A 212 15.92 -16.83 0.27
N ASP A 213 16.19 -18.12 0.24
CA ASP A 213 16.08 -18.93 -0.97
C ASP A 213 14.62 -19.37 -1.17
N LEU A 214 13.95 -18.76 -2.12
CA LEU A 214 12.56 -19.05 -2.50
C LEU A 214 12.45 -19.66 -3.91
N ARG A 215 13.55 -20.17 -4.47
CA ARG A 215 13.57 -20.74 -5.84
C ARG A 215 12.60 -21.90 -6.01
N ALA A 216 12.42 -22.73 -5.00
CA ALA A 216 11.43 -23.81 -5.05
C ALA A 216 9.99 -23.27 -5.17
N LEU A 217 9.64 -22.25 -4.39
CA LEU A 217 8.33 -21.60 -4.48
C LEU A 217 8.16 -20.85 -5.82
N ASP A 218 9.20 -20.18 -6.31
CA ASP A 218 9.18 -19.52 -7.62
C ASP A 218 8.91 -20.51 -8.76
N ALA A 219 9.50 -21.71 -8.70
CA ALA A 219 9.23 -22.79 -9.64
C ALA A 219 7.79 -23.34 -9.54
N GLU A 220 7.25 -23.51 -8.32
CA GLU A 220 5.84 -23.90 -8.13
C GLU A 220 4.88 -22.89 -8.79
N LEU A 221 5.17 -21.59 -8.69
CA LEU A 221 4.36 -20.54 -9.32
C LEU A 221 4.43 -20.61 -10.86
N ASP A 222 5.58 -21.01 -11.43
CA ASP A 222 5.72 -21.25 -12.87
C ASP A 222 4.91 -22.48 -13.32
N GLU A 223 4.96 -23.56 -12.56
CA GLU A 223 4.23 -24.81 -12.85
C GLU A 223 2.72 -24.59 -12.89
N VAL A 224 2.18 -23.70 -12.06
CA VAL A 224 0.75 -23.34 -12.07
C VAL A 224 0.41 -22.21 -13.06
N GLY A 225 1.39 -21.73 -13.83
CA GLY A 225 1.18 -20.74 -14.90
C GLY A 225 0.97 -19.30 -14.45
N LEU A 226 1.43 -18.93 -13.25
CA LEU A 226 1.32 -17.55 -12.78
C LEU A 226 2.38 -16.64 -13.43
N PRO A 227 2.01 -15.40 -13.82
CA PRO A 227 2.90 -14.52 -14.57
C PRO A 227 4.10 -14.05 -13.75
N LYS A 228 5.22 -13.79 -14.46
CA LYS A 228 6.43 -13.16 -13.91
C LYS A 228 6.44 -11.68 -14.27
N TRP A 229 5.82 -10.85 -13.45
CA TRP A 229 5.96 -9.41 -13.58
C TRP A 229 6.97 -8.88 -12.56
N GLY A 230 7.89 -8.05 -13.03
CA GLY A 230 9.01 -7.55 -12.23
C GLY A 230 10.07 -8.63 -11.91
N ARG A 231 11.10 -8.25 -11.18
CA ARG A 231 12.17 -9.16 -10.75
C ARG A 231 11.70 -10.07 -9.61
N SER A 232 11.88 -11.37 -9.74
CA SER A 232 11.45 -12.32 -8.70
C SER A 232 12.28 -12.22 -7.41
N ALA A 233 13.60 -12.05 -7.53
CA ALA A 233 14.57 -12.06 -6.45
C ALA A 233 14.51 -13.35 -5.58
N ALA A 234 14.04 -14.45 -6.14
CA ALA A 234 13.82 -15.71 -5.41
C ALA A 234 15.09 -16.34 -4.85
N GLU A 235 16.25 -16.07 -5.47
CA GLU A 235 17.56 -16.55 -5.01
C GLU A 235 18.04 -15.91 -3.71
N ALA A 236 17.58 -14.68 -3.42
CA ALA A 236 17.95 -13.90 -2.23
C ALA A 236 16.83 -12.91 -1.89
N PHE A 237 15.66 -13.43 -1.52
CA PHE A 237 14.49 -12.63 -1.24
C PHE A 237 14.71 -11.72 -0.02
N PRO A 238 14.57 -10.37 -0.17
CA PRO A 238 15.15 -9.42 0.78
C PRO A 238 14.20 -8.93 1.88
N TRP A 239 12.97 -9.44 1.96
CA TRP A 239 11.94 -8.96 2.87
C TRP A 239 11.74 -9.90 4.07
N PRO A 240 11.31 -9.39 5.24
CA PRO A 240 10.98 -10.24 6.38
C PRO A 240 9.77 -11.14 6.05
N LEU A 241 9.82 -12.39 6.49
CA LEU A 241 8.79 -13.39 6.23
C LEU A 241 8.07 -13.87 7.50
N ASP A 242 8.50 -13.40 8.66
CA ASP A 242 7.85 -13.68 9.94
C ASP A 242 8.04 -12.52 10.94
N ARG A 243 7.40 -12.65 12.11
CA ARG A 243 7.46 -11.62 13.16
C ARG A 243 8.87 -11.40 13.71
N SER A 244 9.70 -12.44 13.83
CA SER A 244 11.06 -12.31 14.38
C SER A 244 11.89 -11.41 13.47
N GLU A 245 11.90 -11.71 12.18
CA GLU A 245 12.62 -10.93 11.17
C GLU A 245 12.05 -9.51 11.05
N ALA A 246 10.73 -9.38 11.14
CA ALA A 246 10.09 -8.06 11.12
C ALA A 246 10.51 -7.20 12.31
N LEU A 247 10.68 -7.77 13.51
CA LEU A 247 11.20 -7.08 14.69
C LEU A 247 12.69 -6.72 14.55
N GLU A 248 13.49 -7.56 13.92
CA GLU A 248 14.91 -7.24 13.63
C GLU A 248 15.01 -6.01 12.72
N ALA A 249 14.23 -6.00 11.62
CA ALA A 249 14.19 -4.85 10.71
C ALA A 249 13.66 -3.58 11.40
N TRP A 250 12.68 -3.72 12.29
CA TRP A 250 12.13 -2.63 13.07
C TRP A 250 13.14 -2.05 14.05
N ASN A 251 13.85 -2.88 14.80
CA ASN A 251 14.87 -2.44 15.75
C ASN A 251 16.02 -1.71 15.02
N PHE A 252 16.44 -2.22 13.87
CA PHE A 252 17.42 -1.54 13.03
C PHE A 252 16.94 -0.14 12.61
N PHE A 253 15.67 -0.03 12.20
CA PHE A 253 15.10 1.27 11.84
C PHE A 253 15.12 2.25 13.01
N ILE A 254 14.67 1.84 14.20
CA ILE A 254 14.62 2.70 15.41
C ILE A 254 16.03 3.22 15.73
N GLU A 255 17.03 2.34 15.70
CA GLU A 255 18.39 2.66 16.13
C GLU A 255 19.15 3.49 15.09
N HIS A 256 19.03 3.14 13.81
CA HIS A 256 19.93 3.68 12.78
C HIS A 256 19.25 4.65 11.79
N LEU A 257 17.96 4.54 11.53
CA LEU A 257 17.30 5.28 10.46
C LEU A 257 16.32 6.35 10.98
N LEU A 258 15.57 6.07 12.04
CA LEU A 258 14.55 6.95 12.58
C LEU A 258 15.08 8.34 12.97
N PRO A 259 16.31 8.51 13.52
CA PRO A 259 16.85 9.84 13.83
C PRO A 259 16.91 10.78 12.62
N SER A 260 17.14 10.25 11.41
CA SER A 260 17.20 11.00 10.17
C SER A 260 15.96 10.86 9.27
N PHE A 261 15.01 10.01 9.64
CA PHE A 261 13.79 9.77 8.87
C PHE A 261 13.00 11.06 8.66
N GLY A 262 12.66 11.79 9.74
CA GLY A 262 11.85 12.99 9.67
C GLY A 262 12.37 13.99 8.63
N PRO A 263 13.60 14.52 8.78
CA PRO A 263 14.15 15.50 7.83
C PRO A 263 14.13 15.06 6.36
N TYR A 264 14.35 13.76 6.07
CA TYR A 264 14.58 13.25 4.72
C TYR A 264 13.50 12.31 4.20
N GLN A 265 12.33 12.23 4.84
CA GLN A 265 11.26 11.34 4.42
C GLN A 265 10.73 11.62 3.00
N ASP A 266 10.86 12.84 2.50
CA ASP A 266 10.42 13.26 1.17
C ASP A 266 11.55 13.26 0.12
N ALA A 267 12.80 12.98 0.52
CA ALA A 267 13.94 13.04 -0.38
C ALA A 267 13.96 11.88 -1.38
N LEU A 268 14.43 12.17 -2.59
CA LEU A 268 14.56 11.22 -3.71
C LEU A 268 16.01 11.24 -4.21
N VAL A 269 16.64 10.07 -4.33
CA VAL A 269 18.02 9.96 -4.79
C VAL A 269 18.13 8.83 -5.81
N ASP A 270 18.80 9.10 -6.94
CA ASP A 270 19.10 8.09 -7.97
C ASP A 270 19.78 6.87 -7.34
N HIS A 271 19.31 5.69 -7.70
CA HIS A 271 19.88 4.40 -7.25
C HIS A 271 19.88 4.16 -5.73
N ALA A 272 19.11 4.97 -4.95
CA ALA A 272 18.96 4.83 -3.50
C ALA A 272 17.48 4.62 -3.12
N PRO A 273 16.94 3.41 -3.31
CA PRO A 273 15.51 3.17 -3.22
C PRO A 273 14.92 3.28 -1.82
N PHE A 274 15.74 3.12 -0.78
CA PHE A 274 15.22 2.94 0.57
C PHE A 274 15.48 4.12 1.51
N LEU A 275 16.61 4.82 1.36
CA LEU A 275 17.03 5.93 2.21
C LEU A 275 16.77 5.61 3.71
N TYR A 276 16.11 6.53 4.43
CA TYR A 276 15.78 6.37 5.85
C TYR A 276 14.40 5.76 6.11
N HIS A 277 13.76 5.11 5.11
CA HIS A 277 12.45 4.48 5.28
C HIS A 277 12.52 3.15 6.01
N ALA A 278 11.53 2.89 6.87
CA ALA A 278 11.47 1.70 7.74
C ALA A 278 11.31 0.38 6.99
N ARG A 279 10.69 0.38 5.81
CA ARG A 279 10.40 -0.81 4.98
C ARG A 279 9.62 -1.92 5.71
N ILE A 280 8.80 -1.55 6.67
CA ILE A 280 8.00 -2.49 7.47
C ILE A 280 6.54 -2.59 7.01
N SER A 281 6.17 -1.87 5.95
CA SER A 281 4.76 -1.80 5.50
C SER A 281 4.19 -3.18 5.14
N PHE A 282 4.97 -4.07 4.52
CA PHE A 282 4.57 -5.45 4.28
C PHE A 282 4.29 -6.19 5.59
N ALA A 283 5.24 -6.17 6.54
CA ALA A 283 5.09 -6.83 7.83
C ALA A 283 3.92 -6.26 8.66
N LEU A 284 3.68 -4.94 8.55
CA LEU A 284 2.57 -4.28 9.22
C LEU A 284 1.22 -4.64 8.57
N ASN A 285 1.16 -4.71 7.25
CA ASN A 285 -0.07 -5.01 6.53
C ASN A 285 -0.43 -6.51 6.57
N THR A 286 0.56 -7.39 6.66
CA THR A 286 0.34 -8.83 6.94
C THR A 286 0.19 -9.15 8.43
N LYS A 287 0.18 -8.13 9.31
CA LYS A 287 -0.03 -8.23 10.76
C LYS A 287 1.07 -8.97 11.55
N MET A 288 2.27 -9.09 10.99
CA MET A 288 3.45 -9.58 11.73
C MET A 288 3.85 -8.61 12.85
N LEU A 289 3.66 -7.29 12.64
CA LEU A 289 3.88 -6.23 13.61
C LEU A 289 2.57 -5.52 13.96
N SER A 290 2.41 -5.08 15.20
CA SER A 290 1.24 -4.30 15.63
C SER A 290 1.49 -2.80 15.44
N PRO A 291 0.52 -2.00 14.92
CA PRO A 291 0.66 -0.56 14.83
C PRO A 291 0.87 0.11 16.20
N LEU A 292 0.23 -0.41 17.26
CA LEU A 292 0.39 0.12 18.61
C LEU A 292 1.82 -0.06 19.13
N GLU A 293 2.40 -1.27 19.00
CA GLU A 293 3.80 -1.50 19.43
C GLU A 293 4.81 -0.61 18.71
N LEU A 294 4.56 -0.32 17.41
CA LEU A 294 5.43 0.57 16.65
C LEU A 294 5.36 2.01 17.18
N VAL A 295 4.15 2.51 17.42
CA VAL A 295 3.93 3.87 17.91
C VAL A 295 4.51 4.05 19.31
N GLU A 296 4.28 3.10 20.21
CA GLU A 296 4.83 3.11 21.57
C GLU A 296 6.36 3.06 21.60
N SER A 297 6.97 2.23 20.75
CA SER A 297 8.44 2.14 20.67
C SER A 297 9.09 3.42 20.11
N VAL A 298 8.44 4.09 19.15
CA VAL A 298 8.91 5.39 18.63
C VAL A 298 8.78 6.48 19.71
N GLU A 299 7.66 6.51 20.46
CA GLU A 299 7.52 7.44 21.58
C GLU A 299 8.56 7.18 22.67
N ALA A 300 8.82 5.91 22.99
CA ALA A 300 9.85 5.53 23.95
C ALA A 300 11.26 5.99 23.50
N ALA A 301 11.61 5.81 22.23
CA ALA A 301 12.88 6.29 21.65
C ALA A 301 13.00 7.82 21.75
N TYR A 302 11.92 8.54 21.49
CA TYR A 302 11.87 9.99 21.67
C TYR A 302 12.05 10.39 23.15
N ARG A 303 11.29 9.78 24.08
CA ARG A 303 11.38 10.05 25.51
C ARG A 303 12.77 9.76 26.08
N ALA A 304 13.49 8.78 25.51
CA ALA A 304 14.87 8.48 25.86
C ALA A 304 15.90 9.46 25.24
N GLY A 305 15.45 10.41 24.41
CA GLY A 305 16.33 11.39 23.77
C GLY A 305 17.11 10.89 22.55
N HIS A 306 16.76 9.71 22.01
CA HIS A 306 17.44 9.11 20.85
C HIS A 306 16.99 9.72 19.51
N VAL A 307 15.77 10.26 19.45
CA VAL A 307 15.22 10.86 18.23
C VAL A 307 14.57 12.20 18.52
N SER A 308 14.50 13.09 17.52
CA SER A 308 13.83 14.38 17.62
C SER A 308 12.30 14.21 17.66
N LEU A 309 11.60 15.17 18.28
CA LEU A 309 10.14 15.20 18.28
C LEU A 309 9.56 15.24 16.86
N SER A 310 10.18 15.95 15.94
CA SER A 310 9.72 16.04 14.55
C SER A 310 9.83 14.69 13.80
N SER A 311 10.89 13.90 14.04
CA SER A 311 11.01 12.54 13.47
C SER A 311 9.99 11.58 14.10
N ALA A 312 9.85 11.61 15.43
CA ALA A 312 8.92 10.74 16.15
C ALA A 312 7.46 11.05 15.77
N GLU A 313 7.05 12.30 15.82
CA GLU A 313 5.70 12.73 15.44
C GLU A 313 5.43 12.44 13.97
N GLY A 314 6.41 12.69 13.09
CA GLY A 314 6.29 12.41 11.67
C GLY A 314 6.00 10.93 11.40
N PHE A 315 6.67 10.01 12.08
CA PHE A 315 6.42 8.58 11.95
C PHE A 315 5.09 8.16 12.58
N ILE A 316 4.82 8.57 13.83
CA ILE A 316 3.58 8.24 14.54
C ILE A 316 2.35 8.70 13.75
N ARG A 317 2.42 9.86 13.10
CA ARG A 317 1.34 10.38 12.27
C ARG A 317 1.08 9.50 11.03
N GLN A 318 2.07 8.84 10.47
CA GLN A 318 1.84 7.89 9.37
C GLN A 318 1.07 6.66 9.86
N VAL A 319 1.42 6.11 11.02
CA VAL A 319 0.80 4.87 11.54
C VAL A 319 -0.55 5.14 12.21
N MET A 320 -0.60 6.01 13.21
CA MET A 320 -1.81 6.32 13.96
C MET A 320 -2.78 7.25 13.19
N GLY A 321 -2.24 8.22 12.43
CA GLY A 321 -3.03 9.16 11.65
C GLY A 321 -3.45 8.57 10.31
N TRP A 322 -2.55 8.55 9.36
CA TRP A 322 -2.87 8.20 7.98
C TRP A 322 -3.34 6.76 7.81
N ARG A 323 -2.64 5.77 8.36
CA ARG A 323 -2.99 4.36 8.17
C ARG A 323 -4.40 4.03 8.69
N GLU A 324 -4.72 4.45 9.91
CA GLU A 324 -6.05 4.22 10.49
C GLU A 324 -7.16 5.02 9.76
N TYR A 325 -6.85 6.26 9.38
CA TYR A 325 -7.76 7.10 8.62
C TYR A 325 -8.07 6.52 7.23
N VAL A 326 -7.05 6.08 6.48
CA VAL A 326 -7.18 5.44 5.16
C VAL A 326 -8.09 4.22 5.24
N ARG A 327 -7.85 3.32 6.20
CA ARG A 327 -8.70 2.15 6.44
C ARG A 327 -10.14 2.55 6.75
N GLY A 328 -10.31 3.56 7.56
CA GLY A 328 -11.65 4.04 7.93
C GLY A 328 -12.41 4.68 6.76
N ILE A 329 -11.73 5.44 5.89
CA ILE A 329 -12.32 5.97 4.64
C ILE A 329 -12.72 4.81 3.72
N TYR A 330 -11.84 3.83 3.51
CA TYR A 330 -12.14 2.65 2.71
C TYR A 330 -13.44 1.99 3.16
N TRP A 331 -13.55 1.60 4.44
CA TRP A 331 -14.74 0.92 4.94
C TRP A 331 -15.99 1.82 5.02
N ALA A 332 -15.83 3.13 5.16
CA ALA A 332 -16.94 4.06 5.17
C ALA A 332 -17.54 4.32 3.77
N GLN A 333 -16.77 4.08 2.72
CA GLN A 333 -17.13 4.46 1.35
C GLN A 333 -17.30 3.27 0.40
N MET A 334 -16.82 2.07 0.74
CA MET A 334 -17.04 0.87 -0.08
C MET A 334 -18.50 0.40 -0.04
N PRO A 335 -19.03 -0.17 -1.15
CA PRO A 335 -18.35 -0.48 -2.41
C PRO A 335 -18.29 0.67 -3.42
N GLU A 336 -19.03 1.75 -3.25
CA GLU A 336 -19.16 2.84 -4.22
C GLU A 336 -17.83 3.54 -4.47
N TYR A 337 -16.92 3.55 -3.49
CA TYR A 337 -15.60 4.19 -3.61
C TYR A 337 -14.80 3.66 -4.79
N ALA A 338 -14.90 2.36 -5.08
CA ALA A 338 -14.18 1.70 -6.17
C ALA A 338 -14.59 2.19 -7.57
N THR A 339 -15.72 2.90 -7.69
CA THR A 339 -16.24 3.38 -8.99
C THR A 339 -16.09 4.88 -9.20
N LEU A 340 -15.54 5.60 -8.21
CA LEU A 340 -15.44 7.05 -8.26
C LEU A 340 -14.40 7.52 -9.30
N ASN A 341 -14.80 8.48 -10.15
CA ASN A 341 -13.94 9.12 -11.14
C ASN A 341 -14.37 10.59 -11.36
N ALA A 342 -14.20 11.41 -10.31
CA ALA A 342 -14.68 12.79 -10.28
C ALA A 342 -14.06 13.71 -11.34
N LEU A 343 -12.89 13.38 -11.87
CA LEU A 343 -12.22 14.14 -12.92
C LEU A 343 -12.48 13.59 -14.33
N ALA A 344 -13.29 12.54 -14.47
CA ALA A 344 -13.63 11.89 -15.74
C ALA A 344 -12.37 11.48 -16.55
N HIS A 345 -11.41 10.86 -15.90
CA HIS A 345 -10.17 10.40 -16.52
C HIS A 345 -10.36 9.00 -17.13
N HIS A 346 -10.00 8.83 -18.42
CA HIS A 346 -10.28 7.58 -19.16
C HIS A 346 -9.12 7.14 -20.05
N ARG A 347 -7.97 7.82 -20.03
CA ARG A 347 -6.83 7.43 -20.87
C ARG A 347 -6.25 6.10 -20.42
N PRO A 348 -5.82 5.23 -21.37
CA PRO A 348 -5.14 4.00 -21.04
C PRO A 348 -3.79 4.27 -20.37
N MET A 349 -3.30 3.30 -19.62
CA MET A 349 -1.97 3.36 -19.03
C MET A 349 -0.91 3.09 -20.09
N PRO A 350 0.11 3.96 -20.22
CA PRO A 350 1.19 3.76 -21.19
C PRO A 350 2.05 2.52 -20.87
N ASP A 351 2.63 1.91 -21.92
CA ASP A 351 3.44 0.69 -21.80
C ASP A 351 4.67 0.87 -20.88
N TRP A 352 5.23 2.06 -20.82
CA TRP A 352 6.38 2.34 -19.95
C TRP A 352 6.06 2.25 -18.45
N PHE A 353 4.79 2.22 -18.02
CA PHE A 353 4.44 1.86 -16.63
C PHE A 353 4.78 0.40 -16.31
N TYR A 354 4.85 -0.46 -17.33
CA TYR A 354 5.16 -1.88 -17.16
C TYR A 354 6.63 -2.22 -17.43
N THR A 355 7.35 -1.36 -18.15
CA THR A 355 8.76 -1.59 -18.54
C THR A 355 9.76 -0.66 -17.84
N GLY A 356 9.34 0.55 -17.44
CA GLY A 356 10.20 1.60 -16.95
C GLY A 356 10.97 2.34 -18.05
N GLU A 357 10.71 2.02 -19.33
CA GLU A 357 11.42 2.57 -20.50
C GLU A 357 10.84 3.93 -20.91
N THR A 358 11.22 4.98 -20.24
CA THR A 358 10.84 6.37 -20.53
C THR A 358 12.03 7.31 -20.44
N LYS A 359 12.03 8.37 -21.26
CA LYS A 359 13.03 9.45 -21.22
C LYS A 359 12.91 10.37 -20.00
N MET A 360 11.77 10.30 -19.29
CA MET A 360 11.55 11.01 -18.03
C MET A 360 12.32 10.32 -16.90
N ARG A 361 13.57 10.74 -16.64
CA ARG A 361 14.46 10.06 -15.69
C ARG A 361 13.83 9.79 -14.31
N CYS A 362 13.09 10.74 -13.74
CA CYS A 362 12.42 10.55 -12.45
C CYS A 362 11.37 9.42 -12.50
N VAL A 363 10.62 9.31 -13.59
CA VAL A 363 9.61 8.26 -13.80
C VAL A 363 10.28 6.93 -14.05
N SER A 364 11.29 6.87 -14.94
CA SER A 364 12.08 5.67 -15.20
C SER A 364 12.72 5.10 -13.92
N GLN A 365 13.29 5.95 -13.07
CA GLN A 365 13.86 5.54 -11.78
C GLN A 365 12.78 5.01 -10.81
N ALA A 366 11.66 5.69 -10.69
CA ALA A 366 10.59 5.28 -9.78
C ALA A 366 9.92 3.95 -10.21
N ILE A 367 9.64 3.79 -11.50
CA ILE A 367 9.05 2.56 -12.05
C ILE A 367 10.09 1.43 -12.05
N GLY A 368 11.31 1.69 -12.53
CA GLY A 368 12.40 0.71 -12.52
C GLY A 368 12.69 0.16 -11.11
N GLN A 369 12.68 1.03 -10.10
CA GLN A 369 12.78 0.63 -8.70
C GLN A 369 11.60 -0.24 -8.26
N SER A 370 10.38 0.11 -8.67
CA SER A 370 9.18 -0.67 -8.35
C SER A 370 9.24 -2.06 -8.97
N LEU A 371 9.66 -2.17 -10.24
CA LEU A 371 9.88 -3.45 -10.94
C LEU A 371 11.02 -4.28 -10.34
N GLN A 372 12.06 -3.63 -9.82
CA GLN A 372 13.22 -4.29 -9.22
C GLN A 372 12.96 -4.81 -7.81
N HIS A 373 12.24 -4.05 -6.98
CA HIS A 373 12.14 -4.27 -5.54
C HIS A 373 10.71 -4.49 -5.04
N SER A 374 9.69 -4.43 -5.92
CA SER A 374 8.28 -4.39 -5.52
C SER A 374 7.99 -3.29 -4.46
N TYR A 375 8.76 -2.20 -4.54
CA TYR A 375 8.74 -1.13 -3.53
C TYR A 375 9.09 0.23 -4.13
N ALA A 376 8.36 1.23 -3.68
CA ALA A 376 8.74 2.64 -3.73
C ALA A 376 8.23 3.32 -2.45
N HIS A 377 8.94 4.31 -1.93
CA HIS A 377 8.41 5.06 -0.78
C HIS A 377 7.28 6.01 -1.22
N HIS A 378 6.45 6.44 -0.25
CA HIS A 378 5.21 7.17 -0.52
C HIS A 378 5.37 8.37 -1.47
N ILE A 379 6.44 9.16 -1.32
CA ILE A 379 6.66 10.35 -2.17
C ILE A 379 6.95 9.98 -3.63
N GLN A 380 7.65 8.88 -3.90
CA GLN A 380 7.79 8.37 -5.27
C GLN A 380 6.43 7.95 -5.83
N ARG A 381 5.64 7.21 -5.03
CA ARG A 381 4.29 6.79 -5.43
C ARG A 381 3.40 8.00 -5.71
N LEU A 382 3.36 8.98 -4.83
CA LEU A 382 2.46 10.13 -4.93
C LEU A 382 2.95 11.18 -5.94
N MET A 383 4.20 11.65 -5.79
CA MET A 383 4.66 12.87 -6.47
C MET A 383 5.44 12.59 -7.76
N VAL A 384 5.73 11.34 -8.08
CA VAL A 384 6.35 10.96 -9.36
C VAL A 384 5.36 10.13 -10.18
N THR A 385 5.17 8.85 -9.87
CA THR A 385 4.29 7.95 -10.64
C THR A 385 2.82 8.37 -10.58
N GLY A 386 2.29 8.69 -9.41
CA GLY A 386 0.92 9.15 -9.25
C GLY A 386 0.68 10.52 -9.88
N ASN A 387 1.64 11.44 -9.75
CA ASN A 387 1.53 12.76 -10.34
C ASN A 387 1.49 12.71 -11.87
N ILE A 388 2.37 11.92 -12.52
CA ILE A 388 2.33 11.79 -13.99
C ILE A 388 1.04 11.11 -14.45
N ALA A 389 0.56 10.09 -13.74
CA ALA A 389 -0.71 9.42 -14.04
C ALA A 389 -1.89 10.40 -13.99
N LEU A 390 -1.96 11.23 -12.93
CA LEU A 390 -3.01 12.24 -12.76
C LEU A 390 -2.94 13.33 -13.84
N LEU A 391 -1.74 13.83 -14.14
CA LEU A 391 -1.51 14.84 -15.16
C LEU A 391 -1.91 14.34 -16.55
N LEU A 392 -1.56 13.11 -16.90
CA LEU A 392 -1.96 12.48 -18.16
C LEU A 392 -3.45 12.15 -18.22
N GLY A 393 -4.17 12.11 -17.10
CA GLY A 393 -5.58 11.76 -17.05
C GLY A 393 -5.83 10.28 -17.28
N LEU A 394 -4.97 9.42 -16.71
CA LEU A 394 -5.12 7.96 -16.81
C LEU A 394 -6.37 7.47 -16.08
N ASN A 395 -6.95 6.38 -16.58
CA ASN A 395 -8.11 5.75 -15.94
C ASN A 395 -7.78 5.31 -14.50
N PRO A 396 -8.52 5.77 -13.47
CA PRO A 396 -8.27 5.40 -12.08
C PRO A 396 -8.29 3.89 -11.82
N ASP A 397 -9.12 3.11 -12.53
CA ASP A 397 -9.18 1.66 -12.36
C ASP A 397 -7.87 0.99 -12.78
N SER A 398 -7.26 1.47 -13.89
CA SER A 398 -5.96 0.97 -14.35
C SER A 398 -4.83 1.37 -13.39
N VAL A 399 -4.90 2.59 -12.83
CA VAL A 399 -3.91 3.07 -11.86
C VAL A 399 -4.01 2.29 -10.56
N ASP A 400 -5.22 2.06 -10.03
CA ASP A 400 -5.44 1.23 -8.84
C ASP A 400 -4.91 -0.20 -9.05
N ALA A 401 -5.25 -0.85 -10.19
CA ALA A 401 -4.79 -2.20 -10.48
C ALA A 401 -3.26 -2.29 -10.57
N TRP A 402 -2.61 -1.29 -11.18
CA TRP A 402 -1.15 -1.22 -11.26
C TRP A 402 -0.50 -1.07 -9.88
N TYR A 403 -1.00 -0.14 -9.04
CA TYR A 403 -0.46 0.08 -7.70
C TYR A 403 -0.69 -1.12 -6.78
N LEU A 404 -1.89 -1.70 -6.84
CA LEU A 404 -2.24 -2.88 -6.07
C LEU A 404 -1.34 -4.06 -6.44
N GLY A 405 -1.02 -4.22 -7.73
CA GLY A 405 -0.21 -5.34 -8.20
C GLY A 405 1.27 -5.19 -7.95
N ILE A 406 1.85 -4.00 -8.17
CA ILE A 406 3.32 -3.84 -8.22
C ILE A 406 3.99 -3.81 -6.86
N TYR A 407 3.30 -3.34 -5.82
CA TYR A 407 3.91 -3.18 -4.50
C TYR A 407 3.62 -4.35 -3.58
N LEU A 408 4.68 -4.89 -2.96
CA LEU A 408 4.61 -5.98 -1.99
C LEU A 408 3.66 -5.71 -0.82
N ASP A 409 3.60 -4.46 -0.37
CA ASP A 409 2.81 -4.02 0.77
C ASP A 409 1.38 -3.60 0.41
N ALA A 410 1.01 -3.63 -0.87
CA ALA A 410 -0.30 -3.18 -1.31
C ALA A 410 -1.38 -4.24 -1.00
N ILE A 411 -2.38 -3.80 -0.23
CA ILE A 411 -3.64 -4.47 0.03
C ILE A 411 -4.74 -3.44 -0.26
N GLU A 412 -5.90 -3.86 -0.75
CA GLU A 412 -6.92 -2.96 -1.30
C GLU A 412 -7.30 -1.81 -0.36
N TRP A 413 -7.46 -2.08 0.94
CA TRP A 413 -7.88 -1.05 1.89
C TRP A 413 -6.85 0.08 2.08
N VAL A 414 -5.56 -0.20 1.96
CA VAL A 414 -4.50 0.81 2.10
C VAL A 414 -4.15 1.43 0.76
N GLU A 415 -4.27 0.65 -0.31
CA GLU A 415 -3.89 1.07 -1.66
C GLU A 415 -4.96 1.98 -2.27
N MET A 416 -6.20 1.54 -2.38
CA MET A 416 -7.25 2.23 -3.11
C MET A 416 -7.51 3.68 -2.64
N PRO A 417 -7.65 4.01 -1.33
CA PRO A 417 -7.81 5.40 -0.92
C PRO A 417 -6.55 6.26 -1.15
N ASN A 418 -5.36 5.66 -1.07
CA ASN A 418 -4.12 6.38 -1.39
C ASN A 418 -3.98 6.64 -2.89
N THR A 419 -4.41 5.73 -3.75
CA THR A 419 -4.33 5.87 -5.20
C THR A 419 -5.52 6.63 -5.75
N ARG A 420 -6.72 6.08 -5.68
CA ARG A 420 -7.96 6.69 -6.20
C ARG A 420 -8.26 8.04 -5.56
N GLY A 421 -8.10 8.14 -4.23
CA GLY A 421 -8.38 9.36 -3.47
C GLY A 421 -7.22 10.34 -3.48
N MET A 422 -6.12 10.02 -2.80
CA MET A 422 -5.01 10.96 -2.60
C MET A 422 -4.25 11.24 -3.89
N SER A 423 -3.88 10.21 -4.65
CA SER A 423 -3.05 10.34 -5.85
C SER A 423 -3.85 10.86 -7.05
N GLN A 424 -4.97 10.23 -7.38
CA GLN A 424 -5.73 10.52 -8.60
C GLN A 424 -6.87 11.52 -8.38
N PHE A 425 -7.17 11.90 -7.14
CA PHE A 425 -8.29 12.79 -6.81
C PHE A 425 -9.64 12.36 -7.44
N ALA A 426 -9.75 11.07 -7.74
CA ALA A 426 -10.93 10.51 -8.39
C ALA A 426 -12.13 10.43 -7.45
N ASP A 427 -11.92 10.53 -6.14
CA ASP A 427 -12.97 10.60 -5.12
C ASP A 427 -13.54 12.02 -4.91
N GLY A 428 -13.09 13.01 -5.68
CA GLY A 428 -13.57 14.39 -5.59
C GLY A 428 -13.21 15.10 -4.29
N GLY A 429 -12.28 14.57 -3.50
CA GLY A 429 -11.77 15.21 -2.30
C GLY A 429 -12.26 14.60 -0.98
N ILE A 430 -12.72 13.37 -0.97
CA ILE A 430 -13.05 12.61 0.26
C ILE A 430 -11.77 12.37 1.06
N MET A 431 -10.74 11.81 0.41
CA MET A 431 -9.46 11.47 1.03
C MET A 431 -8.54 12.68 1.18
N GLY A 432 -8.39 13.45 0.11
CA GLY A 432 -7.50 14.60 0.02
C GLY A 432 -8.24 15.89 -0.29
N SER A 433 -8.02 16.95 0.48
CA SER A 433 -8.73 18.23 0.32
C SER A 433 -8.37 19.01 -0.95
N LYS A 434 -7.39 18.54 -1.73
CA LYS A 434 -6.95 19.11 -3.02
C LYS A 434 -6.23 18.02 -3.82
N PRO A 435 -6.16 18.12 -5.15
CA PRO A 435 -5.29 17.24 -5.93
C PRO A 435 -3.81 17.50 -5.61
N TYR A 436 -3.04 16.40 -5.54
CA TYR A 436 -1.60 16.43 -5.30
C TYR A 436 -0.83 16.48 -6.64
N VAL A 437 -1.02 17.57 -7.38
CA VAL A 437 -0.31 17.81 -8.62
C VAL A 437 0.85 18.77 -8.43
N SER A 438 1.94 18.53 -9.16
CA SER A 438 3.09 19.44 -9.19
C SER A 438 3.75 19.46 -10.57
N SER A 439 4.39 20.59 -10.88
CA SER A 439 5.30 20.68 -12.03
C SER A 439 6.64 20.01 -11.71
N GLY A 440 7.52 19.92 -12.71
CA GLY A 440 8.89 19.42 -12.54
C GLY A 440 9.73 20.14 -11.47
N ALA A 441 9.33 21.34 -11.06
CA ALA A 441 10.02 22.11 -10.04
C ALA A 441 10.04 21.43 -8.66
N TYR A 442 8.97 20.72 -8.29
CA TYR A 442 8.94 19.94 -7.05
C TYR A 442 9.95 18.78 -7.09
N ILE A 443 9.91 18.00 -8.17
CA ILE A 443 10.83 16.86 -8.35
C ILE A 443 12.28 17.34 -8.36
N HIS A 444 12.55 18.46 -9.06
CA HIS A 444 13.88 19.07 -9.10
C HIS A 444 14.39 19.51 -7.72
N LYS A 445 13.50 20.05 -6.88
CA LYS A 445 13.83 20.45 -5.51
C LYS A 445 14.15 19.26 -4.61
N MET A 446 13.40 18.16 -4.75
CA MET A 446 13.44 17.02 -3.82
C MET A 446 14.35 15.88 -4.29
N SER A 447 14.88 15.95 -5.53
CA SER A 447 15.68 14.86 -6.13
C SER A 447 16.89 15.37 -6.89
N ASN A 448 17.81 14.44 -7.21
CA ASN A 448 18.91 14.65 -8.14
C ASN A 448 18.61 14.15 -9.57
N HIS A 449 17.39 13.66 -9.85
CA HIS A 449 17.03 13.06 -11.14
C HIS A 449 17.15 14.03 -12.33
N CYS A 450 16.82 15.31 -12.13
CA CYS A 450 16.77 16.28 -13.24
C CYS A 450 18.13 16.58 -13.86
N SER A 451 19.24 16.35 -13.13
CA SER A 451 20.60 16.63 -13.63
C SER A 451 21.03 15.70 -14.78
N GLY A 452 20.41 14.52 -14.88
CA GLY A 452 20.69 13.55 -15.96
C GLY A 452 19.48 13.22 -16.83
N CYS A 453 18.44 14.07 -16.81
CA CYS A 453 17.21 13.87 -17.57
C CYS A 453 17.37 14.35 -19.01
N ALA A 454 16.71 13.69 -19.97
CA ALA A 454 16.62 14.14 -21.35
C ALA A 454 15.82 15.45 -21.51
N TYR A 455 14.97 15.77 -20.51
CA TYR A 455 14.15 16.97 -20.48
C TYR A 455 14.69 18.02 -19.52
N SER A 456 14.54 19.31 -19.87
CA SER A 456 14.93 20.44 -19.05
C SER A 456 13.79 20.94 -18.18
N VAL A 457 13.98 20.95 -16.86
CA VAL A 457 13.02 21.55 -15.92
C VAL A 457 12.97 23.08 -16.03
N GLN A 458 14.02 23.72 -16.56
CA GLN A 458 14.09 25.17 -16.74
C GLN A 458 13.27 25.61 -17.96
N ASP A 459 13.24 24.80 -19.02
CA ASP A 459 12.39 25.01 -20.18
C ASP A 459 10.92 24.72 -19.80
N LYS A 460 9.98 25.57 -20.27
CA LYS A 460 8.57 25.50 -19.85
C LYS A 460 7.64 24.92 -20.91
N ASP A 461 7.91 25.19 -22.18
CA ASP A 461 7.02 24.90 -23.30
C ASP A 461 7.75 24.46 -24.58
N GLY A 462 9.08 24.48 -24.61
CA GLY A 462 9.87 23.98 -25.74
C GLY A 462 9.83 22.47 -25.92
N PRO A 463 10.36 21.95 -27.05
CA PRO A 463 10.35 20.52 -27.39
C PRO A 463 11.12 19.65 -26.37
N HIS A 464 12.08 20.23 -25.69
CA HIS A 464 12.87 19.56 -24.63
C HIS A 464 12.42 19.95 -23.21
N SER A 465 11.30 20.66 -23.08
CA SER A 465 10.75 21.02 -21.76
C SER A 465 10.32 19.79 -20.98
N CYS A 466 10.50 19.86 -19.65
CA CYS A 466 10.02 18.80 -18.75
C CYS A 466 8.50 18.59 -18.93
N PRO A 467 8.04 17.36 -19.27
CA PRO A 467 6.61 17.09 -19.49
C PRO A 467 5.72 17.55 -18.35
N PHE A 468 6.16 17.39 -17.10
CA PHE A 468 5.42 17.87 -15.93
C PHE A 468 5.10 19.37 -15.95
N ASN A 469 5.89 20.20 -16.64
CA ASN A 469 5.67 21.64 -16.67
C ASN A 469 4.41 22.02 -17.46
N ALA A 470 4.30 21.57 -18.71
CA ALA A 470 3.15 21.87 -19.57
C ALA A 470 1.89 21.15 -19.09
N LEU A 471 2.00 19.84 -18.75
CA LEU A 471 0.90 19.04 -18.24
C LEU A 471 0.31 19.58 -16.93
N TYR A 472 1.14 20.17 -16.04
CA TYR A 472 0.66 20.81 -14.82
C TYR A 472 -0.30 21.98 -15.09
N TRP A 473 0.05 22.85 -16.04
CA TRP A 473 -0.80 23.99 -16.39
C TRP A 473 -2.04 23.56 -17.17
N GLU A 474 -1.89 22.60 -18.07
CA GLU A 474 -3.02 22.01 -18.81
C GLU A 474 -4.00 21.33 -17.87
N PHE A 475 -3.54 20.53 -16.87
CA PHE A 475 -4.39 19.92 -15.86
C PHE A 475 -5.27 20.96 -15.15
N HIS A 476 -4.67 22.06 -14.69
CA HIS A 476 -5.45 23.12 -14.05
C HIS A 476 -6.38 23.84 -15.01
N HIS A 477 -5.98 24.03 -16.27
CA HIS A 477 -6.85 24.60 -17.29
C HIS A 477 -8.06 23.70 -17.57
N ARG A 478 -7.82 22.42 -17.83
CA ARG A 478 -8.84 21.39 -18.11
C ARG A 478 -9.86 21.24 -16.98
N HIS A 479 -9.42 21.26 -15.74
CA HIS A 479 -10.27 21.05 -14.57
C HIS A 479 -10.68 22.36 -13.86
N ARG A 480 -10.60 23.51 -14.53
CA ARG A 480 -10.89 24.81 -13.92
C ARG A 480 -12.29 24.89 -13.32
N GLU A 481 -13.30 24.39 -13.99
CA GLU A 481 -14.69 24.43 -13.52
C GLU A 481 -14.88 23.72 -12.19
N HIS A 482 -14.21 22.58 -12.01
CA HIS A 482 -14.29 21.77 -10.79
C HIS A 482 -13.40 22.30 -9.66
N LEU A 483 -12.22 22.81 -9.99
CA LEU A 483 -11.17 23.06 -9.00
C LEU A 483 -10.97 24.54 -8.64
N ALA A 484 -11.42 25.50 -9.46
CA ALA A 484 -11.13 26.93 -9.22
C ALA A 484 -11.72 27.46 -7.90
N ARG A 485 -12.79 26.85 -7.41
CA ARG A 485 -13.41 27.21 -6.12
C ARG A 485 -12.72 26.64 -4.90
N ASN A 486 -11.72 25.76 -5.09
CA ASN A 486 -10.99 25.18 -3.98
C ASN A 486 -9.99 26.19 -3.40
N PRO A 487 -10.15 26.64 -2.14
CA PRO A 487 -9.33 27.71 -1.56
C PRO A 487 -7.85 27.33 -1.44
N ARG A 488 -7.52 26.04 -1.43
CA ARG A 488 -6.13 25.55 -1.28
C ARG A 488 -5.31 25.66 -2.56
N ILE A 489 -5.94 25.82 -3.72
CA ILE A 489 -5.27 25.91 -5.03
C ILE A 489 -5.62 27.20 -5.80
N GLY A 490 -6.38 28.10 -5.23
CA GLY A 490 -6.78 29.35 -5.88
C GLY A 490 -5.61 30.23 -6.36
N MET A 491 -4.42 30.10 -5.74
CA MET A 491 -3.21 30.79 -6.18
C MET A 491 -2.76 30.36 -7.59
N VAL A 492 -2.93 29.10 -7.94
CA VAL A 492 -2.56 28.53 -9.25
C VAL A 492 -3.36 29.22 -10.35
N TYR A 493 -4.68 29.36 -10.17
CA TYR A 493 -5.57 30.02 -11.14
C TYR A 493 -5.25 31.50 -11.27
N ARG A 494 -4.97 32.21 -10.16
CA ARG A 494 -4.50 33.60 -10.20
C ARG A 494 -3.19 33.77 -10.96
N THR A 495 -2.33 32.78 -10.92
CA THR A 495 -1.06 32.78 -11.66
C THR A 495 -1.31 32.51 -13.14
N TRP A 496 -2.14 31.53 -13.48
CA TRP A 496 -2.55 31.22 -14.85
C TRP A 496 -3.18 32.43 -15.55
N ASP A 497 -4.09 33.13 -14.86
CA ASP A 497 -4.78 34.31 -15.40
C ASP A 497 -3.86 35.51 -15.66
N LYS A 498 -2.65 35.50 -15.11
CA LYS A 498 -1.61 36.52 -15.38
C LYS A 498 -0.70 36.18 -16.56
N PHE A 499 -0.77 34.97 -17.10
CA PHE A 499 0.01 34.64 -18.29
C PHE A 499 -0.57 35.32 -19.51
N THR A 500 0.33 35.71 -20.45
CA THR A 500 -0.12 36.23 -21.74
C THR A 500 -0.82 35.13 -22.54
N PRO A 501 -1.72 35.48 -23.46
CA PRO A 501 -2.40 34.48 -24.32
C PRO A 501 -1.41 33.58 -25.08
N GLU A 502 -0.28 34.16 -25.55
CA GLU A 502 0.76 33.44 -26.29
C GLU A 502 1.41 32.37 -25.40
N ARG A 503 1.69 32.71 -24.14
CA ARG A 503 2.26 31.75 -23.17
C ARG A 503 1.28 30.66 -22.79
N GLN A 504 0.01 31.01 -22.59
CA GLN A 504 -1.02 30.02 -22.33
C GLN A 504 -1.14 29.05 -23.50
N HIS A 505 -1.17 29.57 -24.72
CA HIS A 505 -1.25 28.81 -25.96
C HIS A 505 -0.06 27.85 -26.11
N ALA A 506 1.18 28.33 -25.97
CA ALA A 506 2.38 27.51 -26.07
C ALA A 506 2.39 26.33 -25.05
N LEU A 507 1.96 26.58 -23.80
CA LEU A 507 1.86 25.54 -22.79
C LEU A 507 0.79 24.49 -23.15
N LEU A 508 -0.36 24.91 -23.67
CA LEU A 508 -1.44 24.00 -24.06
C LEU A 508 -1.09 23.22 -25.34
N GLU A 509 -0.44 23.84 -26.33
CA GLU A 509 0.09 23.14 -27.51
C GLU A 509 1.12 22.07 -27.12
N ARG A 510 2.05 22.42 -26.21
CA ARG A 510 3.04 21.46 -25.72
C ARG A 510 2.36 20.30 -24.98
N ALA A 511 1.36 20.57 -24.16
CA ALA A 511 0.61 19.52 -23.45
C ALA A 511 -0.18 18.63 -24.41
N ALA A 512 -0.80 19.19 -25.45
CA ALA A 512 -1.50 18.43 -26.49
C ALA A 512 -0.54 17.45 -27.18
N TRP A 513 0.64 17.93 -27.59
CA TRP A 513 1.69 17.09 -28.18
C TRP A 513 2.09 15.94 -27.23
N LEU A 514 2.30 16.23 -25.92
CA LEU A 514 2.67 15.23 -24.92
C LEU A 514 1.59 14.15 -24.75
N HIS A 515 0.33 14.53 -24.84
CA HIS A 515 -0.79 13.58 -24.78
C HIS A 515 -0.89 12.69 -26.02
N GLU A 516 -0.55 13.20 -27.19
CA GLU A 516 -0.56 12.44 -28.45
C GLU A 516 0.63 11.49 -28.57
N HIS A 517 1.78 11.86 -27.95
CA HIS A 517 3.04 11.12 -28.04
C HIS A 517 3.45 10.51 -26.70
N VAL A 518 2.46 10.08 -25.89
CA VAL A 518 2.69 9.61 -24.52
C VAL A 518 3.66 8.42 -24.45
N GLU A 519 3.66 7.54 -25.45
CA GLU A 519 4.55 6.38 -25.50
C GLU A 519 6.01 6.74 -25.85
N GLU A 520 6.26 7.94 -26.35
CA GLU A 520 7.60 8.41 -26.72
C GLU A 520 8.33 9.18 -25.61
N LEU A 521 7.66 9.43 -24.47
CA LEU A 521 8.15 10.26 -23.36
C LEU A 521 9.33 9.68 -22.60
#